data_99640cd1c57a495ef4c5c9963c107e5d
#
_entry.id   99640cd1c57a495ef4c5c9963c107e5d
#
_cell.length_a   1.000
_cell.length_b   1.000
_cell.length_c   1.000
_cell.angle_alpha   90.00
_cell.angle_beta   90.00
_cell.angle_gamma   90.00
#
_symmetry.space_group_name_H-M   'P 1'
#
loop_
_entity.id
_entity.type
_entity.pdbx_description
1 polymer ?
#
loop_
_entity_poly.entity_id
_entity_poly.type
_entity_poly.pdbx_seq_one_letter_code
_entity_poly.pdbx_strand_id
1 'polypeptide(L)'
;MTAEERSLLEALDAIVGSEEIRAQIYPIVERVRTELARNKTAQMTWESIPLTIYGGALPSGIRSSWVFVLRAGATTGAERHPNSHQRMMSFEAAGDLQVRAGLPGGSEEQWQSNLLVSEPGAPLERRWISIPRNVWHQVVVPEGFNWVVVSFHTVPAEELIEERPDASNSKGTKQMLYLGLTESRK
;
A
#
# COMPACT_ATOMS: atom_id res chain seq x y z
N MET A 1 6.32 5.85 -16.03
CA MET A 1 4.84 5.63 -16.01
C MET A 1 4.31 5.82 -17.43
N THR A 2 3.46 4.92 -17.95
CA THR A 2 2.80 5.05 -19.27
C THR A 2 1.66 6.07 -19.21
N ALA A 3 1.19 6.56 -20.37
CA ALA A 3 0.05 7.47 -20.44
C ALA A 3 -1.25 6.82 -19.93
N GLU A 4 -1.45 5.53 -20.24
CA GLU A 4 -2.60 4.75 -19.76
C GLU A 4 -2.60 4.62 -18.22
N GLU A 5 -1.46 4.29 -17.63
CA GLU A 5 -1.33 4.19 -16.16
C GLU A 5 -1.53 5.56 -15.50
N ARG A 6 -1.04 6.65 -16.12
CA ARG A 6 -1.29 8.01 -15.63
C ARG A 6 -2.79 8.32 -15.60
N SER A 7 -3.50 8.06 -16.70
CA SER A 7 -4.95 8.30 -16.78
C SER A 7 -5.73 7.49 -15.74
N LEU A 8 -5.28 6.26 -15.48
CA LEU A 8 -5.88 5.42 -14.43
C LEU A 8 -5.66 6.01 -13.04
N LEU A 9 -4.43 6.46 -12.73
CA LEU A 9 -4.14 7.11 -11.44
C LEU A 9 -4.89 8.44 -11.29
N GLU A 10 -5.04 9.23 -12.35
CA GLU A 10 -5.84 10.47 -12.35
C GLU A 10 -7.31 10.17 -12.04
N ALA A 11 -7.87 9.10 -12.60
CA ALA A 11 -9.24 8.65 -12.28
C ALA A 11 -9.38 8.22 -10.82
N LEU A 12 -8.45 7.42 -10.31
CA LEU A 12 -8.44 7.01 -8.90
C LEU A 12 -8.28 8.22 -7.97
N ASP A 13 -7.41 9.16 -8.33
CA ASP A 13 -7.17 10.39 -7.58
C ASP A 13 -8.44 11.26 -7.47
N ALA A 14 -9.15 11.44 -8.58
CA ALA A 14 -10.42 12.16 -8.57
C ALA A 14 -11.49 11.49 -7.71
N ILE A 15 -11.57 10.15 -7.75
CA ILE A 15 -12.53 9.37 -6.94
C ILE A 15 -12.19 9.49 -5.46
N VAL A 16 -10.97 9.12 -5.05
CA VAL A 16 -10.56 9.11 -3.64
C VAL A 16 -10.43 10.53 -3.08
N GLY A 17 -10.12 11.50 -3.93
CA GLY A 17 -10.04 12.91 -3.56
C GLY A 17 -11.40 13.59 -3.32
N SER A 18 -12.51 12.98 -3.78
CA SER A 18 -13.84 13.56 -3.56
C SER A 18 -14.20 13.57 -2.07
N GLU A 19 -14.90 14.61 -1.63
CA GLU A 19 -15.32 14.77 -0.24
C GLU A 19 -16.23 13.61 0.22
N GLU A 20 -17.12 13.15 -0.66
CA GLU A 20 -18.02 12.04 -0.39
C GLU A 20 -17.27 10.73 -0.10
N ILE A 21 -16.31 10.37 -0.94
CA ILE A 21 -15.53 9.12 -0.77
C ILE A 21 -14.60 9.25 0.42
N ARG A 22 -13.94 10.39 0.61
CA ARG A 22 -13.11 10.61 1.80
C ARG A 22 -13.91 10.45 3.08
N ALA A 23 -15.13 10.99 3.15
CA ALA A 23 -16.02 10.86 4.32
C ALA A 23 -16.37 9.39 4.62
N GLN A 24 -16.42 8.51 3.61
CA GLN A 24 -16.64 7.07 3.80
C GLN A 24 -15.36 6.31 4.20
N ILE A 25 -14.19 6.76 3.76
CA ILE A 25 -12.89 6.15 4.10
C ILE A 25 -12.47 6.51 5.54
N TYR A 26 -12.71 7.73 6.00
CA TYR A 26 -12.26 8.19 7.32
C TYR A 26 -12.69 7.29 8.50
N PRO A 27 -13.93 6.79 8.59
CA PRO A 27 -14.31 5.86 9.65
C PRO A 27 -13.47 4.57 9.66
N ILE A 28 -13.03 4.09 8.47
CA ILE A 28 -12.16 2.92 8.36
C ILE A 28 -10.76 3.29 8.87
N VAL A 29 -10.23 4.43 8.46
CA VAL A 29 -8.93 4.95 8.94
C VAL A 29 -8.90 5.02 10.47
N GLU A 30 -9.96 5.52 11.11
CA GLU A 30 -10.03 5.65 12.57
C GLU A 30 -10.06 4.28 13.28
N ARG A 31 -10.73 3.26 12.71
CA ARG A 31 -10.68 1.90 13.24
C ARG A 31 -9.26 1.32 13.16
N VAL A 32 -8.63 1.44 11.99
CA VAL A 32 -7.26 0.95 11.74
C VAL A 32 -6.24 1.68 12.64
N ARG A 33 -6.40 2.99 12.81
CA ARG A 33 -5.56 3.80 13.73
C ARG A 33 -5.74 3.36 15.19
N THR A 34 -6.96 3.09 15.60
CA THR A 34 -7.26 2.57 16.94
C THR A 34 -6.61 1.22 17.18
N GLU A 35 -6.66 0.33 16.19
CA GLU A 35 -6.01 -0.98 16.27
C GLU A 35 -4.48 -0.84 16.38
N LEU A 36 -3.86 0.03 15.57
CA LEU A 36 -2.42 0.33 15.67
C LEU A 36 -2.06 0.88 17.05
N ALA A 37 -2.90 1.73 17.64
CA ALA A 37 -2.65 2.30 18.96
C ALA A 37 -2.70 1.24 20.08
N ARG A 38 -3.55 0.22 19.93
CA ARG A 38 -3.66 -0.92 20.87
C ARG A 38 -2.48 -1.87 20.76
N ASN A 39 -2.04 -2.18 19.54
CA ASN A 39 -0.91 -3.07 19.30
C ASN A 39 0.41 -2.29 19.25
N LYS A 40 1.09 -2.16 20.39
CA LYS A 40 2.31 -1.34 20.54
C LYS A 40 3.51 -1.87 19.74
N THR A 41 3.52 -3.14 19.38
CA THR A 41 4.61 -3.79 18.64
C THR A 41 4.38 -3.80 17.13
N ALA A 42 3.14 -3.56 16.68
CA ALA A 42 2.84 -3.53 15.26
C ALA A 42 3.49 -2.33 14.57
N GLN A 43 4.12 -2.58 13.42
CA GLN A 43 4.65 -1.54 12.53
C GLN A 43 3.52 -0.89 11.71
N MET A 44 2.48 -1.65 11.41
CA MET A 44 1.30 -1.22 10.69
C MET A 44 0.09 -2.06 11.05
N THR A 45 -1.09 -1.51 10.78
CA THR A 45 -2.38 -2.22 10.76
C THR A 45 -3.15 -1.83 9.51
N TRP A 46 -4.12 -2.64 9.12
CA TRP A 46 -4.87 -2.43 7.87
C TRP A 46 -6.28 -3.01 7.94
N GLU A 47 -7.15 -2.52 7.05
CA GLU A 47 -8.50 -3.03 6.83
C GLU A 47 -8.84 -2.92 5.35
N SER A 48 -9.59 -3.90 4.82
CA SER A 48 -10.11 -3.80 3.45
C SER A 48 -11.21 -2.74 3.36
N ILE A 49 -11.20 -1.98 2.25
CA ILE A 49 -12.26 -1.03 1.92
C ILE A 49 -13.25 -1.74 1.02
N PRO A 50 -14.54 -1.85 1.39
CA PRO A 50 -15.57 -2.39 0.49
C PRO A 50 -15.65 -1.58 -0.80
N LEU A 51 -15.55 -2.24 -1.96
CA LEU A 51 -15.57 -1.52 -3.26
C LEU A 51 -16.89 -0.78 -3.51
N THR A 52 -17.96 -1.16 -2.80
CA THR A 52 -19.27 -0.50 -2.88
C THR A 52 -19.26 0.96 -2.47
N ILE A 53 -18.31 1.39 -1.62
CA ILE A 53 -18.22 2.80 -1.22
C ILE A 53 -17.88 3.73 -2.38
N TYR A 54 -17.24 3.19 -3.43
CA TYR A 54 -16.86 3.95 -4.63
C TYR A 54 -17.99 4.08 -5.66
N GLY A 55 -19.21 3.61 -5.36
CA GLY A 55 -20.40 3.80 -6.18
C GLY A 55 -20.31 3.26 -7.61
N GLY A 56 -19.43 2.28 -7.88
CA GLY A 56 -19.21 1.74 -9.23
C GLY A 56 -18.31 2.61 -10.13
N ALA A 57 -17.73 3.70 -9.61
CA ALA A 57 -16.90 4.62 -10.37
C ALA A 57 -15.45 4.12 -10.61
N LEU A 58 -15.05 3.03 -9.98
CA LEU A 58 -13.67 2.52 -10.10
C LEU A 58 -13.34 2.08 -11.53
N PRO A 59 -12.12 2.37 -12.01
CA PRO A 59 -11.62 1.84 -13.27
C PRO A 59 -11.72 0.32 -13.34
N SER A 60 -11.99 -0.19 -14.54
CA SER A 60 -12.01 -1.65 -14.78
C SER A 60 -10.67 -2.26 -14.40
N GLY A 61 -10.70 -3.44 -13.77
CA GLY A 61 -9.49 -4.13 -13.30
C GLY A 61 -9.11 -3.87 -11.85
N ILE A 62 -9.72 -2.92 -11.15
CA ILE A 62 -9.61 -2.80 -9.70
C ILE A 62 -10.53 -3.84 -9.05
N ARG A 63 -9.97 -4.71 -8.19
CA ARG A 63 -10.68 -5.84 -7.60
C ARG A 63 -10.66 -5.84 -6.07
N SER A 64 -9.75 -5.08 -5.44
CA SER A 64 -9.74 -4.85 -3.99
C SER A 64 -9.13 -3.50 -3.65
N SER A 65 -9.47 -2.99 -2.47
CA SER A 65 -8.94 -1.75 -1.92
C SER A 65 -8.71 -1.88 -0.42
N TRP A 66 -7.73 -1.16 0.11
CA TRP A 66 -7.27 -1.26 1.48
C TRP A 66 -6.87 0.09 2.06
N VAL A 67 -7.08 0.26 3.37
CA VAL A 67 -6.42 1.28 4.18
C VAL A 67 -5.30 0.64 4.98
N PHE A 68 -4.15 1.28 5.02
CA PHE A 68 -3.05 0.99 5.94
C PHE A 68 -2.78 2.21 6.80
N VAL A 69 -2.53 2.00 8.09
CA VAL A 69 -1.93 3.00 8.97
C VAL A 69 -0.58 2.46 9.41
N LEU A 70 0.47 3.15 9.00
CA LEU A 70 1.85 2.79 9.27
C LEU A 70 2.40 3.69 10.38
N ARG A 71 3.07 3.11 11.35
CA ARG A 71 3.60 3.81 12.52
C ARG A 71 4.74 4.74 12.10
N ALA A 72 4.83 5.91 12.75
CA ALA A 72 6.00 6.79 12.66
C ALA A 72 7.29 6.03 13.00
N GLY A 73 8.33 6.20 12.19
CA GLY A 73 9.61 5.49 12.31
C GLY A 73 9.59 4.03 11.84
N ALA A 74 8.47 3.52 11.30
CA ALA A 74 8.35 2.13 10.87
C ALA A 74 9.11 1.83 9.58
N THR A 75 9.62 0.59 9.49
CA THR A 75 10.11 -0.01 8.23
C THR A 75 9.49 -1.40 8.10
N THR A 76 8.69 -1.62 7.04
CA THR A 76 7.89 -2.84 6.90
C THR A 76 8.68 -4.08 6.46
N GLY A 77 9.89 -3.88 5.95
CA GLY A 77 10.66 -4.92 5.27
C GLY A 77 10.17 -5.16 3.82
N ALA A 78 10.97 -5.92 3.07
CA ALA A 78 10.70 -6.17 1.65
C ALA A 78 9.53 -7.12 1.44
N GLU A 79 8.65 -6.77 0.50
CA GLU A 79 7.54 -7.62 0.03
C GLU A 79 7.29 -7.38 -1.47
N ARG A 80 6.59 -8.31 -2.12
CA ARG A 80 6.06 -8.13 -3.48
C ARG A 80 4.75 -8.87 -3.65
N HIS A 81 3.98 -8.49 -4.67
CA HIS A 81 2.74 -9.17 -5.04
C HIS A 81 2.91 -9.85 -6.41
N PRO A 82 3.10 -11.21 -6.46
CA PRO A 82 3.31 -11.92 -7.72
C PRO A 82 2.11 -11.87 -8.65
N ASN A 83 0.90 -11.83 -8.08
CA ASN A 83 -0.35 -11.92 -8.82
C ASN A 83 -1.10 -10.60 -8.98
N SER A 84 -0.64 -9.52 -8.34
CA SER A 84 -1.35 -8.24 -8.35
C SER A 84 -0.47 -7.06 -8.75
N HIS A 85 -1.02 -6.16 -9.57
CA HIS A 85 -0.53 -4.80 -9.72
C HIS A 85 -1.12 -3.97 -8.58
N GLN A 86 -0.28 -3.25 -7.84
CA GLN A 86 -0.68 -2.38 -6.73
C GLN A 86 -0.57 -0.92 -7.13
N ARG A 87 -1.57 -0.12 -6.76
CA ARG A 87 -1.57 1.33 -6.86
C ARG A 87 -1.84 1.91 -5.50
N MET A 88 -1.00 2.80 -5.06
CA MET A 88 -1.06 3.31 -3.68
C MET A 88 -0.96 4.82 -3.67
N MET A 89 -1.79 5.46 -2.84
CA MET A 89 -1.71 6.89 -2.58
C MET A 89 -1.40 7.19 -1.12
N SER A 90 -0.71 8.31 -0.90
CA SER A 90 -0.64 8.92 0.42
C SER A 90 -1.98 9.60 0.73
N PHE A 91 -2.73 9.08 1.69
CA PHE A 91 -4.03 9.61 2.09
C PHE A 91 -3.90 10.67 3.19
N GLU A 92 -3.00 10.44 4.16
CA GLU A 92 -2.60 11.41 5.19
C GLU A 92 -1.11 11.30 5.48
N ALA A 93 -0.48 12.43 5.79
CA ALA A 93 0.95 12.56 6.07
C ALA A 93 1.85 12.19 4.87
N ALA A 94 3.03 11.67 5.14
CA ALA A 94 4.03 11.33 4.12
C ALA A 94 4.84 10.09 4.52
N GLY A 95 5.32 9.36 3.51
CA GLY A 95 6.20 8.21 3.70
C GLY A 95 6.99 7.90 2.43
N ASP A 96 8.04 7.13 2.58
CA ASP A 96 8.87 6.69 1.46
C ASP A 96 8.51 5.26 1.08
N LEU A 97 7.91 5.08 -0.10
CA LEU A 97 7.76 3.77 -0.70
C LEU A 97 8.97 3.48 -1.58
N GLN A 98 9.81 2.61 -1.11
CA GLN A 98 11.01 2.20 -1.82
C GLN A 98 10.70 1.00 -2.72
N VAL A 99 11.14 1.06 -3.97
CA VAL A 99 10.98 -0.03 -4.94
C VAL A 99 12.33 -0.47 -5.48
N ARG A 100 12.42 -1.72 -5.92
CA ARG A 100 13.64 -2.21 -6.56
C ARG A 100 13.36 -3.34 -7.55
N ALA A 101 14.20 -3.40 -8.58
CA ALA A 101 14.27 -4.51 -9.49
C ALA A 101 15.17 -5.61 -8.90
N GLY A 102 14.82 -6.89 -9.13
CA GLY A 102 15.60 -8.03 -8.66
C GLY A 102 15.32 -8.46 -7.21
N LEU A 103 15.96 -9.55 -6.77
CA LEU A 103 15.78 -10.12 -5.43
C LEU A 103 16.52 -9.29 -4.37
N PRO A 104 15.93 -9.08 -3.15
CA PRO A 104 16.67 -8.57 -2.02
C PRO A 104 17.83 -9.49 -1.65
N GLY A 105 19.02 -8.93 -1.37
CA GLY A 105 20.25 -9.68 -1.02
C GLY A 105 21.27 -9.83 -2.15
N GLY A 106 21.02 -9.25 -3.35
CA GLY A 106 22.02 -9.18 -4.42
C GLY A 106 23.08 -8.10 -4.15
N SER A 107 24.25 -8.24 -4.80
CA SER A 107 25.44 -7.41 -4.57
C SER A 107 25.30 -5.91 -4.93
N GLU A 108 24.20 -5.48 -5.53
CA GLU A 108 23.90 -4.09 -5.89
C GLU A 108 22.52 -3.69 -5.38
N GLU A 109 22.38 -3.61 -4.05
CA GLU A 109 21.12 -3.25 -3.40
C GLU A 109 20.87 -1.74 -3.46
N GLN A 110 20.23 -1.27 -4.51
CA GLN A 110 19.72 0.10 -4.53
C GLN A 110 18.21 0.11 -4.51
N TRP A 111 17.65 0.49 -3.37
CA TRP A 111 16.24 0.85 -3.26
C TRP A 111 16.02 2.23 -3.88
N GLN A 112 15.12 2.31 -4.83
CA GLN A 112 14.68 3.59 -5.38
C GLN A 112 13.62 4.20 -4.46
N SER A 113 13.95 5.33 -3.83
CA SER A 113 13.05 6.08 -2.96
C SER A 113 11.96 6.78 -3.77
N ASN A 114 10.73 6.73 -3.26
CA ASN A 114 9.58 7.44 -3.79
C ASN A 114 8.83 8.08 -2.61
N LEU A 115 9.23 9.30 -2.25
CA LEU A 115 8.57 10.05 -1.19
C LEU A 115 7.17 10.48 -1.64
N LEU A 116 6.15 9.90 -1.02
CA LEU A 116 4.75 10.23 -1.25
C LEU A 116 4.23 11.16 -0.15
N VAL A 117 3.41 12.11 -0.55
CA VAL A 117 2.82 13.15 0.30
C VAL A 117 1.31 13.25 0.06
N SER A 118 0.57 13.69 1.06
CA SER A 118 -0.90 13.76 0.99
C SER A 118 -1.46 15.12 0.57
N GLU A 119 -0.60 16.13 0.31
CA GLU A 119 -1.02 17.47 -0.08
C GLU A 119 -1.74 17.45 -1.43
N PRO A 120 -3.02 17.91 -1.50
CA PRO A 120 -3.82 17.87 -2.74
C PRO A 120 -3.19 18.63 -3.91
N GLY A 121 -2.41 19.67 -3.64
CA GLY A 121 -1.70 20.47 -4.65
C GLY A 121 -0.38 19.87 -5.13
N ALA A 122 0.08 18.78 -4.55
CA ALA A 122 1.31 18.11 -4.99
C ALA A 122 1.07 17.40 -6.34
N PRO A 123 2.11 17.28 -7.20
CA PRO A 123 2.03 16.50 -8.45
C PRO A 123 1.54 15.07 -8.20
N LEU A 124 0.84 14.49 -9.18
CA LEU A 124 0.28 13.14 -9.08
C LEU A 124 1.33 12.10 -8.67
N GLU A 125 2.53 12.18 -9.24
CA GLU A 125 3.65 11.26 -8.97
C GLU A 125 4.22 11.39 -7.56
N ARG A 126 3.89 12.46 -6.86
CA ARG A 126 4.23 12.65 -5.44
C ARG A 126 3.10 12.25 -4.50
N ARG A 127 1.93 11.97 -5.01
CA ARG A 127 0.77 11.51 -4.23
C ARG A 127 0.48 10.03 -4.46
N TRP A 128 0.83 9.52 -5.64
CA TRP A 128 0.55 8.17 -6.09
C TRP A 128 1.79 7.44 -6.58
N ILE A 129 1.80 6.12 -6.37
CA ILE A 129 2.74 5.21 -7.00
C ILE A 129 2.01 4.00 -7.57
N SER A 130 2.53 3.49 -8.69
CA SER A 130 2.08 2.27 -9.35
C SER A 130 3.20 1.25 -9.27
N ILE A 131 2.92 0.08 -8.68
CA ILE A 131 3.89 -0.99 -8.45
C ILE A 131 3.47 -2.19 -9.28
N PRO A 132 4.20 -2.51 -10.38
CA PRO A 132 3.91 -3.69 -11.19
C PRO A 132 4.04 -4.99 -10.40
N ARG A 133 3.44 -6.07 -10.92
CA ARG A 133 3.62 -7.43 -10.38
C ARG A 133 5.10 -7.77 -10.24
N ASN A 134 5.43 -8.53 -9.21
CA ASN A 134 6.79 -9.01 -8.94
C ASN A 134 7.85 -7.93 -8.64
N VAL A 135 7.45 -6.67 -8.47
CA VAL A 135 8.37 -5.62 -8.04
C VAL A 135 8.48 -5.62 -6.52
N TRP A 136 9.69 -5.82 -6.01
CA TRP A 136 9.98 -5.71 -4.60
C TRP A 136 9.81 -4.29 -4.12
N HIS A 137 9.12 -4.12 -3.00
CA HIS A 137 8.93 -2.83 -2.37
C HIS A 137 8.96 -2.95 -0.85
N GLN A 138 9.21 -1.84 -0.19
CA GLN A 138 9.15 -1.70 1.26
C GLN A 138 8.75 -0.26 1.61
N VAL A 139 8.25 -0.08 2.80
CA VAL A 139 7.87 1.23 3.32
C VAL A 139 8.86 1.68 4.39
N VAL A 140 9.25 2.94 4.33
CA VAL A 140 9.98 3.65 5.39
C VAL A 140 9.17 4.88 5.77
N VAL A 141 8.71 4.94 7.02
CA VAL A 141 7.92 6.05 7.54
C VAL A 141 8.83 6.97 8.34
N PRO A 142 8.89 8.28 8.03
CA PRO A 142 9.63 9.24 8.85
C PRO A 142 9.10 9.29 10.29
N GLU A 143 9.93 9.76 11.20
CA GLU A 143 9.49 10.08 12.57
C GLU A 143 8.46 11.21 12.58
N GLY A 144 7.63 11.25 13.62
CA GLY A 144 6.71 12.35 13.89
C GLY A 144 5.24 12.01 13.68
N PHE A 145 4.84 11.46 12.53
CA PHE A 145 3.44 11.16 12.23
C PHE A 145 3.27 9.78 11.61
N ASN A 146 2.19 9.10 11.99
CA ASN A 146 1.77 7.89 11.28
C ASN A 146 1.39 8.23 9.84
N TRP A 147 1.77 7.38 8.92
CA TRP A 147 1.39 7.51 7.51
C TRP A 147 0.15 6.70 7.20
N VAL A 148 -0.84 7.32 6.57
CA VAL A 148 -2.06 6.64 6.10
C VAL A 148 -2.02 6.53 4.60
N VAL A 149 -2.19 5.32 4.10
CA VAL A 149 -2.24 5.06 2.66
C VAL A 149 -3.52 4.33 2.28
N VAL A 150 -4.00 4.61 1.07
CA VAL A 150 -5.06 3.85 0.40
C VAL A 150 -4.44 3.13 -0.78
N SER A 151 -4.66 1.82 -0.88
CA SER A 151 -4.16 1.03 -2.00
C SER A 151 -5.27 0.29 -2.74
N PHE A 152 -4.98 -0.01 -4.01
CA PHE A 152 -5.85 -0.73 -4.95
C PHE A 152 -5.08 -1.86 -5.61
N HIS A 153 -5.73 -3.01 -5.75
CA HIS A 153 -5.14 -4.21 -6.33
C HIS A 153 -5.98 -4.77 -7.47
N THR A 154 -5.33 -5.53 -8.36
CA THR A 154 -5.97 -6.11 -9.55
C THR A 154 -6.51 -7.52 -9.32
N VAL A 155 -6.48 -8.00 -8.09
CA VAL A 155 -7.08 -9.28 -7.67
C VAL A 155 -8.02 -9.05 -6.49
N PRO A 156 -9.02 -9.92 -6.26
CA PRO A 156 -9.83 -9.90 -5.05
C PRO A 156 -8.97 -10.01 -3.79
N ALA A 157 -9.49 -9.50 -2.67
CA ALA A 157 -8.75 -9.46 -1.41
C ALA A 157 -8.32 -10.85 -0.92
N GLU A 158 -9.18 -11.85 -1.09
CA GLU A 158 -8.96 -13.25 -0.72
C GLU A 158 -7.94 -13.97 -1.58
N GLU A 159 -7.62 -13.44 -2.77
CA GLU A 159 -6.66 -14.00 -3.70
C GLU A 159 -5.30 -13.30 -3.66
N LEU A 160 -5.19 -12.17 -2.94
CA LEU A 160 -3.96 -11.39 -2.91
C LEU A 160 -2.82 -12.18 -2.26
N ILE A 161 -1.76 -12.42 -3.03
CA ILE A 161 -0.55 -13.09 -2.55
C ILE A 161 0.49 -12.04 -2.17
N GLU A 162 1.04 -12.21 -0.97
CA GLU A 162 2.24 -11.53 -0.52
C GLU A 162 3.41 -12.52 -0.55
N GLU A 163 4.53 -12.08 -1.06
CA GLU A 163 5.78 -12.83 -1.03
C GLU A 163 6.84 -12.00 -0.32
N ARG A 164 7.53 -12.63 0.65
CA ARG A 164 8.62 -12.04 1.43
C ARG A 164 9.90 -12.85 1.30
N PRO A 165 11.08 -12.24 1.48
CA PRO A 165 12.33 -12.99 1.63
C PRO A 165 12.21 -14.00 2.78
N ASP A 166 12.74 -15.21 2.56
CA ASP A 166 12.77 -16.24 3.62
C ASP A 166 13.94 -15.99 4.56
N ALA A 167 13.67 -15.62 5.80
CA ALA A 167 14.71 -15.40 6.82
C ALA A 167 15.56 -16.65 7.10
N SER A 168 15.04 -17.85 6.81
CA SER A 168 15.75 -19.12 7.01
C SER A 168 16.60 -19.55 5.78
N ASN A 169 16.39 -18.89 4.64
CA ASN A 169 17.09 -19.19 3.39
C ASN A 169 17.34 -17.90 2.62
N SER A 170 18.57 -17.40 2.61
CA SER A 170 18.95 -16.12 2.00
C SER A 170 18.67 -16.00 0.49
N LYS A 171 18.39 -17.11 -0.19
CA LYS A 171 18.02 -17.15 -1.62
C LYS A 171 16.56 -17.54 -1.85
N GLY A 172 15.82 -17.82 -0.79
CA GLY A 172 14.44 -18.26 -0.83
C GLY A 172 13.45 -17.14 -0.55
N THR A 173 12.20 -17.42 -0.91
CA THR A 173 11.05 -16.56 -0.61
C THR A 173 9.93 -17.40 -0.02
N LYS A 174 9.05 -16.77 0.77
CA LYS A 174 7.81 -17.35 1.27
C LYS A 174 6.62 -16.60 0.72
N GLN A 175 5.65 -17.33 0.18
CA GLN A 175 4.37 -16.80 -0.28
C GLN A 175 3.28 -17.11 0.74
N MET A 176 2.36 -16.18 0.91
CA MET A 176 1.19 -16.33 1.77
C MET A 176 0.01 -15.53 1.23
N LEU A 177 -1.20 -15.94 1.53
CA LEU A 177 -2.37 -15.12 1.28
C LEU A 177 -2.36 -13.92 2.23
N TYR A 178 -2.62 -12.73 1.71
CA TYR A 178 -2.55 -11.50 2.50
C TYR A 178 -3.52 -11.53 3.68
N LEU A 179 -4.75 -12.01 3.50
CA LEU A 179 -5.73 -12.18 4.58
C LEU A 179 -5.32 -13.23 5.62
N GLY A 180 -4.53 -14.23 5.25
CA GLY A 180 -3.99 -15.23 6.19
C GLY A 180 -3.00 -14.65 7.21
N LEU A 181 -2.44 -13.47 6.94
CA LEU A 181 -1.57 -12.75 7.87
C LEU A 181 -2.33 -12.19 9.08
N THR A 182 -3.64 -11.94 8.95
CA THR A 182 -4.47 -11.39 10.04
C THR A 182 -4.75 -12.41 11.13
N GLU A 183 -4.83 -13.70 10.82
CA GLU A 183 -5.08 -14.77 11.80
C GLU A 183 -3.85 -15.10 12.65
N SER A 184 -2.65 -14.86 12.15
CA SER A 184 -1.38 -15.12 12.85
C SER A 184 -0.96 -14.00 13.81
N ARG A 185 -1.69 -12.89 13.88
CA ARG A 185 -1.36 -11.69 14.67
C ARG A 185 -2.34 -11.38 15.80
N LYS A 186 -3.25 -12.33 16.13
CA LYS A 186 -4.15 -12.21 17.28
C LYS A 186 -3.55 -12.78 18.55
#